data_31c24a5797bc7a7be98651136136b246
#
_entry.id   31c24a5797bc7a7be98651136136b246
#
_cell.length_a   1.000
_cell.length_b   1.000
_cell.length_c   1.000
_cell.angle_alpha   90.00
_cell.angle_beta   90.00
_cell.angle_gamma   90.00
#
_symmetry.space_group_name_H-M   'P 1'
#
loop_
_entity.id
_entity.type
_entity.pdbx_description
1 polymer ?
#
loop_
_entity_poly.entity_id
_entity_poly.type
_entity_poly.pdbx_seq_one_letter_code
_entity_poly.pdbx_strand_id
1 'polypeptide(L)'
;MEINRIQINKIVSFFDSDVKTGEHRKVKRKCSGLVFAPNGKFIYRQNGEEYISDPTHVLLLPEDGEYTIDCIKGDVCSLINFRCNFDKAKFVSFDVTDTAPYIEMYRKMRFEYYEKKDENKYHVCLSMIYDVLSMLEISGRENRTEDFTKSAIRFMTENLGDASLSNEKIAASLNVSTVYFRKMFTEKLGTSPMKYLRGMRVEKAREFLRIPNANISEIAEKTGYSSVYSFSRVFSKECGMPPSKYAGMYKNAY
;
A
#
# COMPACT_ATOMS: atom_id res chain seq x y z
N MET A 1 -1.71 4.18 13.69
CA MET A 1 -2.75 3.92 14.72
C MET A 1 -2.58 2.47 15.17
N GLU A 2 -2.60 2.20 16.47
CA GLU A 2 -2.36 0.86 16.99
C GLU A 2 -3.69 0.13 17.17
N ILE A 3 -4.11 -0.63 16.15
CA ILE A 3 -5.31 -1.49 16.17
C ILE A 3 -5.19 -2.55 17.26
N ASN A 4 -3.96 -2.95 17.61
CA ASN A 4 -3.64 -3.87 18.69
C ASN A 4 -4.11 -3.43 20.08
N ARG A 5 -4.60 -2.18 20.23
CA ARG A 5 -5.22 -1.66 21.45
C ARG A 5 -6.74 -1.73 21.46
N ILE A 6 -7.37 -2.21 20.38
CA ILE A 6 -8.83 -2.36 20.34
C ILE A 6 -9.22 -3.52 21.26
N GLN A 7 -10.05 -3.22 22.26
CA GLN A 7 -10.68 -4.22 23.12
C GLN A 7 -12.17 -4.29 22.78
N ILE A 8 -12.61 -5.44 22.31
CA ILE A 8 -14.02 -5.70 21.98
C ILE A 8 -14.75 -6.13 23.25
N ASN A 9 -15.73 -5.33 23.64
CA ASN A 9 -16.52 -5.57 24.86
C ASN A 9 -17.76 -6.44 24.57
N LYS A 10 -18.32 -6.33 23.35
CA LYS A 10 -19.53 -7.07 22.97
C LYS A 10 -19.63 -7.21 21.45
N ILE A 11 -19.89 -8.41 20.96
CA ILE A 11 -20.38 -8.65 19.60
C ILE A 11 -21.86 -8.28 19.56
N VAL A 12 -22.29 -7.44 18.62
CA VAL A 12 -23.67 -6.98 18.51
C VAL A 12 -24.41 -7.80 17.45
N SER A 13 -23.89 -7.90 16.24
CA SER A 13 -24.50 -8.66 15.15
C SER A 13 -23.56 -8.85 13.97
N PHE A 14 -23.87 -9.82 13.14
CA PHE A 14 -23.37 -9.97 11.77
C PHE A 14 -24.52 -9.66 10.83
N PHE A 15 -24.28 -8.76 9.88
CA PHE A 15 -25.36 -8.21 9.05
C PHE A 15 -24.92 -8.06 7.60
N ASP A 16 -25.72 -8.58 6.67
CA ASP A 16 -25.55 -8.36 5.24
C ASP A 16 -26.58 -7.34 4.75
N SER A 17 -26.13 -6.33 4.02
CA SER A 17 -26.99 -5.30 3.41
C SER A 17 -26.84 -5.36 1.91
N ASP A 18 -27.90 -5.69 1.21
CA ASP A 18 -28.01 -5.51 -0.24
C ASP A 18 -28.32 -4.03 -0.52
N VAL A 19 -27.45 -3.38 -1.31
CA VAL A 19 -27.55 -1.95 -1.61
C VAL A 19 -27.48 -1.74 -3.12
N LYS A 20 -28.46 -1.04 -3.66
CA LYS A 20 -28.54 -0.79 -5.10
C LYS A 20 -27.65 0.37 -5.53
N THR A 21 -27.10 0.28 -6.73
CA THR A 21 -26.34 1.38 -7.35
C THR A 21 -27.19 2.66 -7.37
N GLY A 22 -26.60 3.80 -7.00
CA GLY A 22 -27.25 5.10 -6.90
C GLY A 22 -28.01 5.33 -5.59
N GLU A 23 -28.05 4.35 -4.69
CA GLU A 23 -28.71 4.52 -3.39
C GLU A 23 -27.90 5.44 -2.49
N HIS A 24 -28.60 6.36 -1.82
CA HIS A 24 -28.04 7.27 -0.81
C HIS A 24 -28.71 6.99 0.54
N ARG A 25 -27.91 6.83 1.57
CA ARG A 25 -28.40 6.58 2.95
C ARG A 25 -27.76 7.54 3.93
N LYS A 26 -28.53 8.11 4.84
CA LYS A 26 -28.03 8.74 6.06
C LYS A 26 -28.11 7.73 7.20
N VAL A 27 -27.01 7.55 7.90
CA VAL A 27 -26.88 6.53 8.96
C VAL A 27 -26.44 7.20 10.25
N LYS A 28 -27.07 6.78 11.35
CA LYS A 28 -26.65 7.05 12.73
C LYS A 28 -26.37 5.72 13.41
N ARG A 29 -25.10 5.48 13.73
CA ARG A 29 -24.69 4.21 14.36
C ARG A 29 -24.74 4.28 15.88
N LYS A 30 -24.95 3.09 16.49
CA LYS A 30 -24.92 2.90 17.94
C LYS A 30 -23.85 1.89 18.39
N CYS A 31 -22.98 1.46 17.46
CA CYS A 31 -21.89 0.52 17.70
C CYS A 31 -20.83 0.69 16.62
N SER A 32 -19.61 0.32 16.90
CA SER A 32 -18.55 0.18 15.90
C SER A 32 -18.83 -0.98 14.95
N GLY A 33 -18.16 -0.99 13.79
CA GLY A 33 -18.29 -2.13 12.88
C GLY A 33 -17.20 -2.18 11.84
N LEU A 34 -16.86 -3.39 11.41
CA LEU A 34 -16.07 -3.62 10.21
C LEU A 34 -17.01 -3.84 9.03
N VAL A 35 -16.77 -3.15 7.93
CA VAL A 35 -17.53 -3.31 6.68
C VAL A 35 -16.64 -3.81 5.56
N PHE A 36 -17.17 -4.77 4.83
CA PHE A 36 -16.53 -5.42 3.68
C PHE A 36 -17.46 -5.32 2.47
N ALA A 37 -16.92 -4.92 1.32
CA ALA A 37 -17.65 -4.78 0.05
C ALA A 37 -16.91 -5.52 -1.07
N PRO A 38 -17.04 -6.86 -1.18
CA PRO A 38 -16.20 -7.68 -2.05
C PRO A 38 -16.36 -7.38 -3.55
N ASN A 39 -17.51 -6.89 -4.00
CA ASN A 39 -17.77 -6.58 -5.40
C ASN A 39 -18.38 -5.19 -5.59
N GLY A 40 -18.80 -4.54 -4.50
CA GLY A 40 -19.41 -3.21 -4.49
C GLY A 40 -18.39 -2.08 -4.39
N LYS A 41 -18.91 -0.85 -4.47
CA LYS A 41 -18.14 0.36 -4.13
C LYS A 41 -19.05 1.37 -3.44
N PHE A 42 -18.68 1.74 -2.23
CA PHE A 42 -19.45 2.64 -1.36
C PHE A 42 -18.55 3.77 -0.88
N ILE A 43 -19.08 4.98 -0.90
CA ILE A 43 -18.42 6.17 -0.37
C ILE A 43 -19.16 6.59 0.90
N TYR A 44 -18.44 6.61 2.01
CA TYR A 44 -18.90 7.09 3.31
C TYR A 44 -18.41 8.51 3.51
N ARG A 45 -19.31 9.46 3.87
CA ARG A 45 -18.93 10.86 4.09
C ARG A 45 -19.27 11.30 5.49
N GLN A 46 -18.28 11.87 6.17
CA GLN A 46 -18.42 12.46 7.49
C GLN A 46 -17.54 13.70 7.61
N ASN A 47 -18.08 14.82 8.10
CA ASN A 47 -17.34 16.06 8.36
C ASN A 47 -16.51 16.58 7.17
N GLY A 48 -16.96 16.35 5.93
CA GLY A 48 -16.27 16.76 4.71
C GLY A 48 -15.18 15.77 4.24
N GLU A 49 -14.93 14.70 4.97
CA GLU A 49 -14.01 13.62 4.58
C GLU A 49 -14.76 12.48 3.90
N GLU A 50 -14.07 11.81 2.97
CA GLU A 50 -14.58 10.65 2.24
C GLU A 50 -13.76 9.40 2.57
N TYR A 51 -14.48 8.28 2.78
CA TYR A 51 -13.90 6.96 3.02
C TYR A 51 -14.51 5.95 2.07
N ILE A 52 -13.69 5.08 1.50
CA ILE A 52 -14.13 4.11 0.48
C ILE A 52 -14.17 2.70 1.09
N SER A 53 -15.26 1.97 0.84
CA SER A 53 -15.32 0.53 1.03
C SER A 53 -15.56 -0.14 -0.32
N ASP A 54 -14.62 -0.97 -0.74
CA ASP A 54 -14.62 -1.68 -2.01
C ASP A 54 -13.76 -2.97 -1.88
N PRO A 55 -13.51 -3.74 -2.99
CA PRO A 55 -12.70 -4.97 -2.92
C PRO A 55 -11.30 -4.81 -2.34
N THR A 56 -10.77 -3.59 -2.26
CA THR A 56 -9.41 -3.29 -1.78
C THR A 56 -9.37 -2.41 -0.53
N HIS A 57 -10.54 -2.03 0.02
CA HIS A 57 -10.63 -1.18 1.20
C HIS A 57 -11.66 -1.71 2.19
N VAL A 58 -11.21 -1.98 3.40
CA VAL A 58 -12.06 -2.32 4.56
C VAL A 58 -12.14 -1.11 5.47
N LEU A 59 -13.33 -0.79 5.98
CA LEU A 59 -13.51 0.32 6.91
C LEU A 59 -13.88 -0.19 8.31
N LEU A 60 -13.25 0.40 9.32
CA LEU A 60 -13.76 0.40 10.68
C LEU A 60 -14.65 1.64 10.85
N LEU A 61 -15.93 1.38 11.09
CA LEU A 61 -16.97 2.40 11.25
C LEU A 61 -17.04 2.84 12.71
N PRO A 62 -17.21 4.16 12.97
CA PRO A 62 -17.27 4.69 14.33
C PRO A 62 -18.56 4.31 15.07
N GLU A 63 -18.48 4.17 16.39
CA GLU A 63 -19.65 4.18 17.28
C GLU A 63 -20.16 5.63 17.42
N ASP A 64 -21.47 5.82 17.57
CA ASP A 64 -22.16 7.12 17.69
C ASP A 64 -21.93 8.11 16.53
N GLY A 65 -21.41 7.63 15.39
CA GLY A 65 -21.20 8.44 14.19
C GLY A 65 -22.47 8.68 13.38
N GLU A 66 -22.64 9.91 12.88
CA GLU A 66 -23.58 10.24 11.81
C GLU A 66 -22.81 10.45 10.52
N TYR A 67 -23.22 9.81 9.44
CA TYR A 67 -22.57 9.91 8.13
C TYR A 67 -23.53 9.54 7.00
N THR A 68 -23.15 9.86 5.78
CA THR A 68 -23.87 9.43 4.58
C THR A 68 -23.12 8.31 3.86
N ILE A 69 -23.86 7.48 3.15
CA ILE A 69 -23.33 6.42 2.29
C ILE A 69 -23.90 6.62 0.90
N ASP A 70 -23.03 6.72 -0.10
CA ASP A 70 -23.41 6.68 -1.51
C ASP A 70 -22.95 5.36 -2.12
N CYS A 71 -23.86 4.63 -2.72
CA CYS A 71 -23.57 3.41 -3.43
C CYS A 71 -23.21 3.72 -4.89
N ILE A 72 -21.92 3.64 -5.23
CA ILE A 72 -21.42 3.88 -6.59
C ILE A 72 -21.58 2.62 -7.45
N LYS A 73 -21.34 1.45 -6.86
CA LYS A 73 -21.59 0.14 -7.47
C LYS A 73 -22.25 -0.74 -6.44
N GLY A 74 -23.50 -1.14 -6.73
CA GLY A 74 -24.31 -1.96 -5.83
C GLY A 74 -23.79 -3.38 -5.70
N ASP A 75 -23.87 -3.90 -4.48
CA ASP A 75 -23.66 -5.29 -4.10
C ASP A 75 -23.96 -5.47 -2.61
N VAL A 76 -23.72 -6.69 -2.11
CA VAL A 76 -23.85 -7.01 -0.70
C VAL A 76 -22.68 -6.44 0.10
N CYS A 77 -22.98 -5.56 1.05
CA CYS A 77 -22.06 -5.17 2.12
C CYS A 77 -22.20 -6.11 3.31
N SER A 78 -21.11 -6.71 3.76
CA SER A 78 -21.07 -7.54 4.97
C SER A 78 -20.51 -6.74 6.14
N LEU A 79 -21.19 -6.75 7.27
CA LEU A 79 -20.85 -5.97 8.47
C LEU A 79 -20.70 -6.86 9.70
N ILE A 80 -19.62 -6.65 10.44
CA ILE A 80 -19.44 -7.16 11.80
C ILE A 80 -19.70 -5.99 12.75
N ASN A 81 -20.75 -6.01 13.52
CA ASN A 81 -21.10 -4.98 14.49
C ASN A 81 -20.66 -5.38 15.89
N PHE A 82 -19.93 -4.51 16.58
CA PHE A 82 -19.43 -4.75 17.93
C PHE A 82 -19.28 -3.45 18.72
N ARG A 83 -19.15 -3.54 20.04
CA ARG A 83 -18.75 -2.45 20.91
C ARG A 83 -17.31 -2.64 21.34
N CYS A 84 -16.52 -1.57 21.33
CA CYS A 84 -15.12 -1.60 21.70
C CYS A 84 -14.70 -0.27 22.37
N ASN A 85 -13.46 -0.22 22.85
CA ASN A 85 -12.84 0.97 23.43
C ASN A 85 -12.23 1.93 22.40
N PHE A 86 -12.52 1.74 21.11
CA PHE A 86 -11.97 2.57 20.04
C PHE A 86 -12.58 3.99 20.05
N ASP A 87 -11.84 4.96 19.48
CA ASP A 87 -12.34 6.34 19.31
C ASP A 87 -13.67 6.35 18.56
N LYS A 88 -14.72 6.73 19.29
CA LYS A 88 -16.12 6.64 18.84
C LYS A 88 -16.47 7.54 17.68
N ALA A 89 -15.58 8.48 17.30
CA ALA A 89 -15.87 9.53 16.32
C ALA A 89 -15.18 9.34 14.96
N LYS A 90 -14.25 8.38 14.82
CA LYS A 90 -13.40 8.29 13.63
C LYS A 90 -13.56 7.02 12.82
N PHE A 91 -13.62 7.21 11.49
CA PHE A 91 -13.40 6.12 10.54
C PHE A 91 -11.93 5.70 10.50
N VAL A 92 -11.69 4.43 10.21
CA VAL A 92 -10.37 3.94 9.83
C VAL A 92 -10.49 3.14 8.56
N SER A 93 -9.68 3.50 7.57
CA SER A 93 -9.54 2.75 6.32
C SER A 93 -8.32 1.84 6.37
N PHE A 94 -8.51 0.63 5.90
CA PHE A 94 -7.46 -0.38 5.72
C PHE A 94 -7.36 -0.71 4.24
N ASP A 95 -6.19 -0.47 3.67
CA ASP A 95 -5.87 -0.93 2.33
C ASP A 95 -5.51 -2.41 2.40
N VAL A 96 -6.21 -3.21 1.61
CA VAL A 96 -5.99 -4.66 1.50
C VAL A 96 -5.77 -5.03 0.04
N THR A 97 -5.09 -6.14 -0.21
CA THR A 97 -4.91 -6.63 -1.59
C THR A 97 -6.23 -7.16 -2.16
N ASP A 98 -7.02 -7.84 -1.29
CA ASP A 98 -8.31 -8.42 -1.62
C ASP A 98 -9.13 -8.59 -0.33
N THR A 99 -10.42 -8.36 -0.40
CA THR A 99 -11.35 -8.59 0.72
C THR A 99 -11.84 -10.04 0.84
N ALA A 100 -11.56 -10.92 -0.12
CA ALA A 100 -12.05 -12.31 -0.13
C ALA A 100 -11.69 -13.11 1.14
N PRO A 101 -10.46 -13.07 1.69
CA PRO A 101 -10.13 -13.77 2.93
C PRO A 101 -10.97 -13.30 4.14
N TYR A 102 -11.24 -12.00 4.21
CA TYR A 102 -12.05 -11.40 5.28
C TYR A 102 -13.53 -11.81 5.18
N ILE A 103 -14.06 -11.89 3.96
CA ILE A 103 -15.43 -12.38 3.70
C ILE A 103 -15.57 -13.85 4.06
N GLU A 104 -14.58 -14.67 3.80
CA GLU A 104 -14.59 -16.08 4.21
C GLU A 104 -14.65 -16.21 5.73
N MET A 105 -13.83 -15.43 6.45
CA MET A 105 -13.87 -15.40 7.92
C MET A 105 -15.21 -14.85 8.43
N TYR A 106 -15.74 -13.79 7.81
CA TYR A 106 -17.07 -13.25 8.14
C TYR A 106 -18.17 -14.32 8.02
N ARG A 107 -18.19 -15.08 6.92
CA ARG A 107 -19.18 -16.16 6.71
C ARG A 107 -19.07 -17.24 7.78
N LYS A 108 -17.85 -17.65 8.13
CA LYS A 108 -17.60 -18.61 9.23
C LYS A 108 -18.11 -18.07 10.56
N MET A 109 -17.78 -16.82 10.91
CA MET A 109 -18.25 -16.18 12.16
C MET A 109 -19.77 -16.08 12.20
N ARG A 110 -20.40 -15.66 11.09
CA ARG A 110 -21.87 -15.54 11.01
C ARG A 110 -22.55 -16.89 11.22
N PHE A 111 -22.04 -17.94 10.56
CA PHE A 111 -22.54 -19.31 10.75
C PHE A 111 -22.34 -19.78 12.20
N GLU A 112 -21.16 -19.59 12.76
CA GLU A 112 -20.85 -19.95 14.15
C GLU A 112 -21.80 -19.26 15.14
N TYR A 113 -22.04 -17.97 14.95
CA TYR A 113 -22.81 -17.15 15.87
C TYR A 113 -24.31 -17.46 15.85
N TYR A 114 -24.90 -17.67 14.66
CA TYR A 114 -26.36 -17.83 14.51
C TYR A 114 -26.83 -19.29 14.42
N GLU A 115 -26.07 -20.15 13.75
CA GLU A 115 -26.52 -21.50 13.41
C GLU A 115 -26.07 -22.55 14.43
N LYS A 116 -24.89 -22.36 15.05
CA LYS A 116 -24.42 -23.32 16.05
C LYS A 116 -25.03 -23.09 17.43
N LYS A 117 -25.32 -24.21 18.11
CA LYS A 117 -25.83 -24.25 19.50
C LYS A 117 -24.69 -24.45 20.53
N ASP A 118 -23.45 -24.02 20.19
CA ASP A 118 -22.29 -24.15 21.06
C ASP A 118 -22.25 -23.01 22.08
N GLU A 119 -22.06 -23.33 23.34
CA GLU A 119 -21.92 -22.33 24.42
C GLU A 119 -20.69 -21.47 24.25
N ASN A 120 -19.63 -21.99 23.60
CA ASN A 120 -18.40 -21.27 23.35
C ASN A 120 -18.41 -20.38 22.09
N LYS A 121 -19.49 -20.39 21.29
CA LYS A 121 -19.60 -19.68 20.01
C LYS A 121 -19.23 -18.19 20.10
N TYR A 122 -19.55 -17.54 21.20
CA TYR A 122 -19.21 -16.13 21.43
C TYR A 122 -17.69 -15.92 21.48
N HIS A 123 -16.98 -16.75 22.23
CA HIS A 123 -15.52 -16.65 22.35
C HIS A 123 -14.80 -17.04 21.05
N VAL A 124 -15.34 -18.02 20.34
CA VAL A 124 -14.84 -18.40 19.00
C VAL A 124 -14.99 -17.24 18.02
N CYS A 125 -16.16 -16.61 17.95
CA CYS A 125 -16.36 -15.44 17.11
C CYS A 125 -15.47 -14.27 17.52
N LEU A 126 -15.31 -14.04 18.83
CA LEU A 126 -14.45 -12.96 19.34
C LEU A 126 -12.99 -13.17 18.93
N SER A 127 -12.45 -14.39 19.06
CA SER A 127 -11.09 -14.68 18.60
C SER A 127 -10.93 -14.45 17.11
N MET A 128 -11.90 -14.88 16.29
CA MET A 128 -11.87 -14.67 14.85
C MET A 128 -11.94 -13.17 14.45
N ILE A 129 -12.65 -12.33 15.23
CA ILE A 129 -12.64 -10.87 14.98
C ILE A 129 -11.25 -10.29 15.27
N TYR A 130 -10.57 -10.75 16.31
CA TYR A 130 -9.19 -10.33 16.58
C TYR A 130 -8.21 -10.82 15.51
N ASP A 131 -8.42 -12.01 14.94
CA ASP A 131 -7.63 -12.48 13.78
C ASP A 131 -7.84 -11.57 12.57
N VAL A 132 -9.09 -11.18 12.27
CA VAL A 132 -9.40 -10.20 11.22
C VAL A 132 -8.70 -8.87 11.46
N LEU A 133 -8.75 -8.32 12.68
CA LEU A 133 -8.07 -7.08 13.03
C LEU A 133 -6.54 -7.19 12.86
N SER A 134 -5.95 -8.32 13.26
CA SER A 134 -4.52 -8.60 13.08
C SER A 134 -4.14 -8.66 11.59
N MET A 135 -4.93 -9.35 10.76
CA MET A 135 -4.72 -9.40 9.32
C MET A 135 -4.80 -8.02 8.67
N LEU A 136 -5.77 -7.18 9.07
CA LEU A 136 -5.92 -5.81 8.58
C LEU A 136 -4.70 -4.94 8.96
N GLU A 137 -4.15 -5.11 10.15
CA GLU A 137 -2.95 -4.39 10.58
C GLU A 137 -1.72 -4.80 9.75
N ILE A 138 -1.55 -6.10 9.49
CA ILE A 138 -0.45 -6.64 8.68
C ILE A 138 -0.57 -6.14 7.24
N SER A 139 -1.73 -6.29 6.60
CA SER A 139 -1.99 -5.79 5.24
C SER A 139 -1.73 -4.29 5.11
N GLY A 140 -2.19 -3.49 6.07
CA GLY A 140 -1.95 -2.05 6.06
C GLY A 140 -0.48 -1.66 6.27
N ARG A 141 0.35 -2.52 6.87
CA ARG A 141 1.81 -2.34 6.95
C ARG A 141 2.48 -2.70 5.63
N GLU A 142 2.09 -3.82 5.02
CA GLU A 142 2.63 -4.29 3.75
C GLU A 142 2.30 -3.33 2.60
N ASN A 143 1.06 -2.87 2.50
CA ASN A 143 0.63 -1.90 1.49
C ASN A 143 1.33 -0.55 1.64
N ARG A 144 1.48 -0.03 2.88
CA ARG A 144 2.27 1.19 3.12
C ARG A 144 3.73 1.04 2.73
N THR A 145 4.32 -0.13 2.97
CA THR A 145 5.70 -0.42 2.59
C THR A 145 5.85 -0.53 1.07
N GLU A 146 4.86 -1.11 0.39
CA GLU A 146 4.86 -1.21 -1.07
C GLU A 146 4.67 0.15 -1.73
N ASP A 147 3.72 0.95 -1.27
CA ASP A 147 3.50 2.33 -1.75
C ASP A 147 4.73 3.21 -1.50
N PHE A 148 5.30 3.12 -0.31
CA PHE A 148 6.56 3.78 0.05
C PHE A 148 7.70 3.41 -0.90
N THR A 149 7.88 2.11 -1.19
CA THR A 149 8.93 1.64 -2.09
C THR A 149 8.70 2.09 -3.53
N LYS A 150 7.46 2.02 -4.02
CA LYS A 150 7.07 2.54 -5.34
C LYS A 150 7.32 4.04 -5.46
N SER A 151 6.95 4.81 -4.44
CA SER A 151 7.18 6.25 -4.39
C SER A 151 8.67 6.60 -4.38
N ALA A 152 9.50 5.83 -3.64
CA ALA A 152 10.95 5.99 -3.65
C ALA A 152 11.55 5.73 -5.03
N ILE A 153 11.16 4.63 -5.69
CA ILE A 153 11.63 4.28 -7.04
C ILE A 153 11.20 5.33 -8.05
N ARG A 154 9.96 5.81 -7.99
CA ARG A 154 9.47 6.88 -8.85
C ARG A 154 10.32 8.14 -8.69
N PHE A 155 10.57 8.60 -7.47
CA PHE A 155 11.40 9.76 -7.19
C PHE A 155 12.84 9.57 -7.71
N MET A 156 13.43 8.38 -7.53
CA MET A 156 14.74 8.05 -8.10
C MET A 156 14.74 8.11 -9.62
N THR A 157 13.67 7.64 -10.28
CA THR A 157 13.54 7.64 -11.74
C THR A 157 13.45 9.06 -12.29
N GLU A 158 12.62 9.91 -11.67
CA GLU A 158 12.42 11.31 -12.06
C GLU A 158 13.68 12.15 -11.85
N ASN A 159 14.51 11.81 -10.86
CA ASN A 159 15.74 12.53 -10.51
C ASN A 159 17.02 11.74 -10.84
N LEU A 160 16.97 10.80 -11.77
CA LEU A 160 18.07 9.88 -12.06
C LEU A 160 19.35 10.61 -12.50
N GLY A 161 19.20 11.72 -13.25
CA GLY A 161 20.30 12.57 -13.72
C GLY A 161 20.88 13.52 -12.66
N ASP A 162 20.27 13.64 -11.48
CA ASP A 162 20.83 14.48 -10.41
C ASP A 162 22.02 13.77 -9.74
N ALA A 163 23.26 14.24 -10.05
CA ALA A 163 24.49 13.70 -9.45
C ALA A 163 24.53 13.84 -7.90
N SER A 164 23.76 14.77 -7.34
CA SER A 164 23.66 15.03 -5.90
C SER A 164 22.55 14.23 -5.21
N LEU A 165 21.82 13.36 -5.94
CA LEU A 165 20.77 12.53 -5.36
C LEU A 165 21.34 11.59 -4.31
N SER A 166 20.82 11.68 -3.10
CA SER A 166 21.30 10.95 -1.90
C SER A 166 20.15 10.34 -1.12
N ASN A 167 20.48 9.48 -0.15
CA ASN A 167 19.48 8.91 0.76
C ASN A 167 18.68 10.00 1.50
N GLU A 168 19.33 11.09 1.88
CA GLU A 168 18.72 12.21 2.60
C GLU A 168 17.66 12.91 1.73
N LYS A 169 17.98 13.19 0.45
CA LYS A 169 17.04 13.80 -0.49
C LYS A 169 15.83 12.91 -0.76
N ILE A 170 16.06 11.61 -0.96
CA ILE A 170 14.97 10.65 -1.19
C ILE A 170 14.09 10.54 0.07
N ALA A 171 14.69 10.40 1.25
CA ALA A 171 13.97 10.31 2.51
C ALA A 171 13.13 11.57 2.78
N ALA A 172 13.71 12.75 2.51
CA ALA A 172 13.02 14.03 2.65
C ALA A 172 11.79 14.13 1.72
N SER A 173 11.89 13.68 0.46
CA SER A 173 10.75 13.68 -0.49
C SER A 173 9.59 12.77 -0.04
N LEU A 174 9.89 11.79 0.80
CA LEU A 174 8.92 10.83 1.36
C LEU A 174 8.47 11.20 2.79
N ASN A 175 8.93 12.35 3.32
CA ASN A 175 8.65 12.81 4.68
C ASN A 175 9.03 11.79 5.77
N VAL A 176 10.17 11.10 5.60
CA VAL A 176 10.67 10.11 6.57
C VAL A 176 12.13 10.37 6.94
N SER A 177 12.60 9.76 8.05
CA SER A 177 14.02 9.80 8.38
C SER A 177 14.85 8.94 7.42
N THR A 178 16.10 9.34 7.16
CA THR A 178 17.06 8.60 6.34
C THR A 178 17.29 7.16 6.86
N VAL A 179 17.29 6.99 8.17
CA VAL A 179 17.46 5.67 8.82
C VAL A 179 16.27 4.77 8.50
N TYR A 180 15.05 5.28 8.65
CA TYR A 180 13.81 4.54 8.34
C TYR A 180 13.75 4.20 6.85
N PHE A 181 14.03 5.17 5.96
CA PHE A 181 14.07 4.95 4.52
C PHE A 181 15.01 3.80 4.13
N ARG A 182 16.27 3.85 4.58
CA ARG A 182 17.27 2.82 4.24
C ARG A 182 16.85 1.44 4.73
N LYS A 183 16.32 1.34 5.95
CA LYS A 183 15.85 0.08 6.55
C LYS A 183 14.72 -0.51 5.71
N MET A 184 13.63 0.22 5.52
CA MET A 184 12.43 -0.26 4.83
C MET A 184 12.70 -0.62 3.37
N PHE A 185 13.47 0.21 2.66
CA PHE A 185 13.85 -0.06 1.27
C PHE A 185 14.69 -1.33 1.15
N THR A 186 15.66 -1.52 2.05
CA THR A 186 16.54 -2.71 2.03
C THR A 186 15.78 -3.98 2.41
N GLU A 187 14.88 -3.92 3.39
CA GLU A 187 14.02 -5.04 3.79
C GLU A 187 13.12 -5.50 2.64
N LYS A 188 12.54 -4.55 1.89
CA LYS A 188 11.62 -4.87 0.78
C LYS A 188 12.33 -5.36 -0.48
N LEU A 189 13.47 -4.75 -0.86
CA LEU A 189 14.15 -5.01 -2.14
C LEU A 189 15.44 -5.82 -2.03
N GLY A 190 15.87 -6.20 -0.82
CA GLY A 190 17.09 -6.97 -0.59
C GLY A 190 18.39 -6.21 -0.95
N THR A 191 18.30 -4.89 -1.24
CA THR A 191 19.44 -4.08 -1.67
C THR A 191 19.35 -2.65 -1.13
N SER A 192 20.50 -2.00 -0.90
CA SER A 192 20.49 -0.62 -0.42
C SER A 192 19.98 0.36 -1.50
N PRO A 193 19.31 1.48 -1.11
CA PRO A 193 18.77 2.46 -2.06
C PRO A 193 19.81 2.99 -3.07
N MET A 194 21.02 3.34 -2.60
CA MET A 194 22.05 3.86 -3.46
C MET A 194 22.66 2.81 -4.41
N LYS A 195 22.65 1.52 -4.01
CA LYS A 195 23.02 0.43 -4.92
C LYS A 195 21.94 0.21 -5.98
N TYR A 196 20.68 0.31 -5.61
CA TYR A 196 19.55 0.24 -6.52
C TYR A 196 19.58 1.40 -7.55
N LEU A 197 19.75 2.65 -7.10
CA LEU A 197 19.89 3.83 -7.95
C LEU A 197 21.07 3.68 -8.93
N ARG A 198 22.19 3.13 -8.47
CA ARG A 198 23.36 2.86 -9.34
C ARG A 198 23.00 1.89 -10.46
N GLY A 199 22.27 0.80 -10.14
CA GLY A 199 21.78 -0.13 -11.16
C GLY A 199 20.89 0.55 -12.20
N MET A 200 19.93 1.38 -11.75
CA MET A 200 19.05 2.16 -12.64
C MET A 200 19.87 3.07 -13.58
N ARG A 201 20.88 3.77 -13.06
CA ARG A 201 21.75 4.64 -13.83
C ARG A 201 22.54 3.87 -14.90
N VAL A 202 23.06 2.70 -14.55
CA VAL A 202 23.79 1.85 -15.48
C VAL A 202 22.87 1.31 -16.58
N GLU A 203 21.66 0.85 -16.24
CA GLU A 203 20.69 0.41 -17.26
C GLU A 203 20.31 1.56 -18.20
N LYS A 204 20.07 2.74 -17.68
CA LYS A 204 19.79 3.92 -18.50
C LYS A 204 20.97 4.30 -19.41
N ALA A 205 22.18 4.19 -18.90
CA ALA A 205 23.40 4.39 -19.69
C ALA A 205 23.53 3.36 -20.82
N ARG A 206 23.18 2.09 -20.56
CA ARG A 206 23.17 1.04 -21.60
C ARG A 206 22.19 1.35 -22.73
N GLU A 207 21.01 1.88 -22.42
CA GLU A 207 20.04 2.32 -23.42
C GLU A 207 20.66 3.42 -24.32
N PHE A 208 21.25 4.45 -23.73
CA PHE A 208 21.86 5.55 -24.47
C PHE A 208 23.08 5.12 -25.29
N LEU A 209 23.92 4.23 -24.77
CA LEU A 209 25.11 3.73 -25.47
C LEU A 209 24.80 2.85 -26.69
N ARG A 210 23.55 2.38 -26.85
CA ARG A 210 23.08 1.65 -28.05
C ARG A 210 22.77 2.58 -29.23
N ILE A 211 22.65 3.89 -28.96
CA ILE A 211 22.39 4.88 -30.00
C ILE A 211 23.71 5.13 -30.78
N PRO A 212 23.69 5.11 -32.14
CA PRO A 212 24.90 5.40 -32.94
C PRO A 212 25.52 6.76 -32.58
N ASN A 213 26.84 6.81 -32.52
CA ASN A 213 27.60 8.01 -32.18
C ASN A 213 27.31 8.61 -30.79
N ALA A 214 26.91 7.78 -29.82
CA ALA A 214 26.64 8.18 -28.45
C ALA A 214 27.86 8.90 -27.82
N ASN A 215 27.63 10.09 -27.26
CA ASN A 215 28.65 10.86 -26.54
C ASN A 215 28.72 10.37 -25.08
N ILE A 216 29.84 9.75 -24.71
CA ILE A 216 30.05 9.18 -23.39
C ILE A 216 29.98 10.25 -22.28
N SER A 217 30.46 11.48 -22.55
CA SER A 217 30.44 12.59 -21.60
C SER A 217 29.00 13.03 -21.29
N GLU A 218 28.18 13.20 -22.32
CA GLU A 218 26.78 13.55 -22.17
C GLU A 218 25.97 12.43 -21.46
N ILE A 219 26.30 11.17 -21.74
CA ILE A 219 25.65 10.02 -21.08
C ILE A 219 26.00 9.99 -19.59
N ALA A 220 27.26 10.24 -19.24
CA ALA A 220 27.68 10.33 -17.84
C ALA A 220 26.87 11.41 -17.10
N GLU A 221 26.71 12.59 -17.66
CA GLU A 221 25.94 13.69 -17.10
C GLU A 221 24.45 13.34 -17.01
N LYS A 222 23.81 12.91 -18.09
CA LYS A 222 22.41 12.53 -18.16
C LYS A 222 22.03 11.39 -17.21
N THR A 223 23.01 10.55 -16.84
CA THR A 223 22.82 9.44 -15.91
C THR A 223 23.31 9.74 -14.49
N GLY A 224 23.54 11.01 -14.16
CA GLY A 224 23.79 11.48 -12.80
C GLY A 224 25.20 11.21 -12.27
N TYR A 225 26.20 11.18 -13.14
CA TYR A 225 27.61 11.12 -12.73
C TYR A 225 28.27 12.48 -12.90
N SER A 226 29.02 12.93 -11.89
CA SER A 226 29.73 14.19 -11.87
C SER A 226 30.96 14.21 -12.78
N SER A 227 31.42 13.05 -13.29
CA SER A 227 32.55 12.94 -14.22
C SER A 227 32.49 11.67 -15.05
N VAL A 228 33.03 11.73 -16.25
CA VAL A 228 33.20 10.56 -17.15
C VAL A 228 34.04 9.46 -16.49
N TYR A 229 35.01 9.84 -15.67
CA TYR A 229 35.86 8.90 -14.96
C TYR A 229 35.06 8.06 -13.96
N SER A 230 34.26 8.72 -13.11
CA SER A 230 33.39 8.02 -12.14
C SER A 230 32.36 7.15 -12.84
N PHE A 231 31.74 7.62 -13.91
CA PHE A 231 30.83 6.85 -14.76
C PHE A 231 31.52 5.61 -15.33
N SER A 232 32.65 5.78 -16.04
CA SER A 232 33.33 4.66 -16.70
C SER A 232 33.77 3.57 -15.72
N ARG A 233 34.22 3.96 -14.51
CA ARG A 233 34.62 3.03 -13.47
C ARG A 233 33.43 2.22 -12.98
N VAL A 234 32.28 2.87 -12.72
CA VAL A 234 31.07 2.19 -12.25
C VAL A 234 30.49 1.29 -13.35
N PHE A 235 30.36 1.83 -14.56
CA PHE A 235 29.82 1.08 -15.69
C PHE A 235 30.68 -0.17 -16.00
N SER A 236 31.99 -0.05 -16.01
CA SER A 236 32.90 -1.18 -16.26
C SER A 236 32.77 -2.25 -15.17
N LYS A 237 32.59 -1.85 -13.92
CA LYS A 237 32.36 -2.78 -12.80
C LYS A 237 31.06 -3.56 -12.94
N GLU A 238 29.98 -2.87 -13.34
CA GLU A 238 28.63 -3.48 -13.42
C GLU A 238 28.43 -4.27 -14.74
N CYS A 239 29.05 -3.82 -15.85
CA CYS A 239 28.87 -4.42 -17.18
C CYS A 239 30.03 -5.30 -17.64
N GLY A 240 31.13 -5.38 -16.88
CA GLY A 240 32.31 -6.17 -17.24
C GLY A 240 33.15 -5.58 -18.36
N MET A 241 32.80 -4.41 -18.92
CA MET A 241 33.57 -3.74 -20.01
C MET A 241 33.36 -2.23 -19.99
N PRO A 242 34.33 -1.44 -20.53
CA PRO A 242 34.22 0.02 -20.61
C PRO A 242 33.02 0.48 -21.47
N PRO A 243 32.43 1.67 -21.18
CA PRO A 243 31.35 2.25 -21.97
C PRO A 243 31.67 2.39 -23.47
N SER A 244 32.90 2.78 -23.82
CA SER A 244 33.34 2.91 -25.21
C SER A 244 33.33 1.58 -25.97
N LYS A 245 33.75 0.49 -25.32
CA LYS A 245 33.70 -0.86 -25.89
C LYS A 245 32.24 -1.33 -26.04
N TYR A 246 31.40 -1.06 -25.04
CA TYR A 246 29.97 -1.37 -25.09
C TYR A 246 29.28 -0.63 -26.25
N ALA A 247 29.48 0.68 -26.40
CA ALA A 247 28.96 1.46 -27.53
C ALA A 247 29.47 0.96 -28.89
N GLY A 248 30.75 0.53 -28.97
CA GLY A 248 31.35 -0.03 -30.18
C GLY A 248 30.62 -1.28 -30.71
N MET A 249 30.00 -2.06 -29.85
CA MET A 249 29.24 -3.26 -30.25
C MET A 249 27.97 -2.94 -31.09
N TYR A 250 27.48 -1.71 -31.02
CA TYR A 250 26.30 -1.23 -31.72
C TYR A 250 26.61 -0.22 -32.85
N LYS A 251 27.88 0.14 -33.08
CA LYS A 251 28.27 1.07 -34.16
C LYS A 251 27.94 0.55 -35.57
N ASN A 252 27.90 -0.75 -35.76
CA ASN A 252 27.73 -1.41 -37.07
C ASN A 252 26.34 -2.08 -37.21
N ALA A 253 25.38 -1.73 -36.37
CA ALA A 253 24.07 -2.38 -36.37
C ALA A 253 23.04 -1.71 -37.29
N TYR A 254 23.47 -0.71 -38.10
CA TYR A 254 22.67 -0.04 -39.14
C TYR A 254 23.48 0.19 -40.39
#